data_ea2a03eea71bed30d18427e7d05f9376
#
_entry.id   ea2a03eea71bed30d18427e7d05f9376
#
_cell.length_a   1.000
_cell.length_b   1.000
_cell.length_c   1.000
_cell.angle_alpha   90.00
_cell.angle_beta   90.00
_cell.angle_gamma   90.00
#
_symmetry.space_group_name_H-M   'P 1'
#
loop_
_entity.id
_entity.type
_entity.pdbx_description
1 polymer ?
#
loop_
_entity_poly.entity_id
_entity_poly.type
_entity_poly.pdbx_seq_one_letter_code
_entity_poly.pdbx_strand_id
1 'polypeptide(L)'
;MKKIIVLCCLLCAGIFAFAQDPNFHIYLCLGQSNMEGNAKIEAQDTCNVNERFLMMAAVDCPSLGRVKGQWYKAVPPLVRCHTGLTPADYFGRTLVERLPDNIKVGVINVAVGGCRIELFDEENCEEHIASQPEWLKNTAKAYSNNPYRRLKELAVEAQKVGVIKGILLHQGESNTGDKEWPQKVKRVYENLLRDLNLQAKDVPLLAGEVVHADQNGRCASMNEIINTLPQAIPTAYVIPSSGCPAAEDNLHFTAEGYRKLGVRYAEKRLLLLEKEPNSGITTEPASTNIPGYDYPRVDKEGRAHFRFYAPQANRLQVDCCGKKYDMWKDA
;
A
#
# COMPACT_ATOMS: atom_id res chain seq x y z
N MET A 1 29.95 20.92 65.59
CA MET A 1 29.73 19.86 64.59
C MET A 1 28.65 20.37 63.60
N LYS A 2 29.02 20.82 62.40
CA LYS A 2 28.07 21.29 61.42
C LYS A 2 27.67 20.11 60.50
N LYS A 3 26.37 19.76 60.50
CA LYS A 3 25.80 18.75 59.61
C LYS A 3 25.60 19.38 58.21
N ILE A 4 26.31 18.89 57.23
CA ILE A 4 26.09 19.23 55.81
C ILE A 4 25.00 18.28 55.29
N ILE A 5 23.86 18.86 54.93
CA ILE A 5 22.79 18.16 54.22
C ILE A 5 23.09 18.28 52.74
N VAL A 6 23.46 17.17 52.07
CA VAL A 6 23.60 17.07 50.63
C VAL A 6 22.23 16.79 50.06
N LEU A 7 21.64 17.76 49.37
CA LEU A 7 20.40 17.62 48.63
C LEU A 7 20.72 17.08 47.23
N CYS A 8 20.51 15.80 47.03
CA CYS A 8 20.57 15.18 45.70
C CYS A 8 19.30 15.57 44.91
N CYS A 9 19.41 16.57 44.04
CA CYS A 9 18.42 16.82 42.99
C CYS A 9 18.54 15.74 41.93
N LEU A 10 17.69 14.73 41.98
CA LEU A 10 17.46 13.82 40.86
C LEU A 10 16.73 14.61 39.75
N LEU A 11 17.46 15.04 38.74
CA LEU A 11 16.91 15.48 37.46
C LEU A 11 16.30 14.22 36.77
N CYS A 12 15.03 13.96 36.96
CA CYS A 12 14.27 13.10 36.09
C CYS A 12 14.14 13.81 34.73
N ALA A 13 15.09 13.61 33.83
CA ALA A 13 14.89 13.85 32.42
C ALA A 13 13.82 12.88 31.96
N GLY A 14 12.57 13.37 31.90
CA GLY A 14 11.48 12.61 31.30
C GLY A 14 11.82 12.36 29.84
N ILE A 15 12.24 11.12 29.52
CA ILE A 15 12.27 10.63 28.16
C ILE A 15 10.80 10.54 27.75
N PHE A 16 10.30 11.55 27.06
CA PHE A 16 9.04 11.43 26.33
C PHE A 16 9.27 10.41 25.21
N ALA A 17 9.11 9.13 25.53
CA ALA A 17 8.90 8.13 24.50
C ALA A 17 7.56 8.47 23.87
N PHE A 18 7.56 9.08 22.70
CA PHE A 18 6.36 9.15 21.88
C PHE A 18 5.98 7.69 21.57
N ALA A 19 4.96 7.20 22.24
CA ALA A 19 4.40 5.90 21.93
C ALA A 19 3.82 5.96 20.52
N GLN A 20 4.10 4.95 19.70
CA GLN A 20 3.46 4.80 18.40
C GLN A 20 1.94 4.89 18.57
N ASP A 21 1.27 5.71 17.76
CA ASP A 21 -0.19 5.74 17.71
C ASP A 21 -0.69 4.47 17.00
N PRO A 22 -1.30 3.52 17.68
CA PRO A 22 -1.79 2.28 17.06
C PRO A 22 -2.92 2.53 16.07
N ASN A 23 -3.55 3.71 16.15
CA ASN A 23 -4.61 4.13 15.24
C ASN A 23 -4.07 4.87 14.00
N PHE A 24 -2.76 5.07 13.88
CA PHE A 24 -2.16 5.58 12.66
C PHE A 24 -1.56 4.43 11.86
N HIS A 25 -2.35 3.91 10.90
CA HIS A 25 -1.98 2.81 10.03
C HIS A 25 -1.14 3.31 8.85
N ILE A 26 0.08 2.85 8.73
CA ILE A 26 1.02 3.28 7.69
C ILE A 26 1.25 2.15 6.69
N TYR A 27 1.27 2.49 5.41
CA TYR A 27 1.48 1.55 4.31
C TYR A 27 2.67 2.00 3.46
N LEU A 28 3.59 1.08 3.20
CA LEU A 28 4.73 1.30 2.33
C LEU A 28 4.33 0.92 0.90
N CYS A 29 4.60 1.80 -0.05
CA CYS A 29 4.31 1.54 -1.46
C CYS A 29 5.61 1.57 -2.25
N LEU A 30 5.84 0.54 -3.08
CA LEU A 30 7.01 0.44 -3.94
C LEU A 30 6.63 -0.19 -5.28
N GLY A 31 7.44 0.08 -6.29
CA GLY A 31 7.21 -0.47 -7.62
C GLY A 31 7.74 0.39 -8.76
N GLN A 32 7.14 0.23 -9.93
CA GLN A 32 7.50 0.99 -11.11
C GLN A 32 6.39 1.98 -11.54
N SER A 33 6.28 2.32 -12.81
CA SER A 33 5.43 3.40 -13.30
C SER A 33 3.97 3.31 -12.87
N ASN A 34 3.40 2.11 -12.77
CA ASN A 34 2.02 1.92 -12.31
C ASN A 34 1.84 2.12 -10.78
N MET A 35 2.92 2.09 -9.98
CA MET A 35 2.90 2.55 -8.59
C MET A 35 3.35 4.01 -8.46
N GLU A 36 4.23 4.47 -9.35
CA GLU A 36 4.70 5.86 -9.40
C GLU A 36 3.57 6.84 -9.75
N GLY A 37 2.64 6.41 -10.61
CA GLY A 37 1.52 7.22 -11.08
C GLY A 37 1.77 7.82 -12.45
N ASN A 38 1.07 7.29 -13.45
CA ASN A 38 1.23 7.70 -14.85
C ASN A 38 -0.02 8.37 -15.44
N ALA A 39 -1.19 8.19 -14.84
CA ALA A 39 -2.38 8.85 -15.35
C ALA A 39 -2.49 10.31 -14.88
N LYS A 40 -3.13 11.12 -15.72
CA LYS A 40 -3.43 12.51 -15.38
C LYS A 40 -4.30 12.58 -14.11
N ILE A 41 -3.91 13.44 -13.18
CA ILE A 41 -4.71 13.77 -12.01
C ILE A 41 -5.88 14.64 -12.47
N GLU A 42 -7.10 14.24 -12.15
CA GLU A 42 -8.32 14.94 -12.48
C GLU A 42 -8.85 15.75 -11.28
N ALA A 43 -9.79 16.66 -11.50
CA ALA A 43 -10.34 17.52 -10.43
C ALA A 43 -10.90 16.71 -9.26
N GLN A 44 -11.58 15.58 -9.53
CA GLN A 44 -12.11 14.70 -8.49
C GLN A 44 -11.03 14.07 -7.59
N ASP A 45 -9.81 13.93 -8.10
CA ASP A 45 -8.70 13.31 -7.35
C ASP A 45 -8.08 14.29 -6.35
N THR A 46 -8.26 15.60 -6.56
CA THR A 46 -7.74 16.65 -5.66
C THR A 46 -8.78 17.15 -4.66
N CYS A 47 -10.06 16.83 -4.90
CA CYS A 47 -11.17 17.25 -4.04
C CYS A 47 -11.46 16.21 -2.95
N ASN A 48 -12.05 16.67 -1.84
CA ASN A 48 -12.60 15.83 -0.78
C ASN A 48 -11.63 14.78 -0.21
N VAL A 49 -10.32 15.08 -0.22
CA VAL A 49 -9.35 14.23 0.47
C VAL A 49 -9.62 14.34 1.97
N ASN A 50 -9.88 13.20 2.62
CA ASN A 50 -10.13 13.16 4.05
C ASN A 50 -8.87 13.56 4.83
N GLU A 51 -9.03 14.34 5.91
CA GLU A 51 -7.92 14.79 6.79
C GLU A 51 -7.19 13.62 7.47
N ARG A 52 -7.82 12.47 7.58
CA ARG A 52 -7.23 11.25 8.12
C ARG A 52 -6.37 10.50 7.11
N PHE A 53 -6.41 10.87 5.82
CA PHE A 53 -5.56 10.27 4.79
C PHE A 53 -4.33 11.15 4.56
N LEU A 54 -3.17 10.62 4.91
CA LEU A 54 -1.90 11.31 4.89
C LEU A 54 -0.90 10.65 3.92
N MET A 55 0.04 11.44 3.41
CA MET A 55 1.21 10.95 2.70
C MET A 55 2.47 11.52 3.31
N MET A 56 3.54 10.73 3.40
CA MET A 56 4.86 11.26 3.73
C MET A 56 5.61 11.54 2.43
N ALA A 57 6.13 12.76 2.29
CA ALA A 57 6.88 13.14 1.10
C ALA A 57 8.19 12.34 1.02
N ALA A 58 8.38 11.57 -0.05
CA ALA A 58 9.59 10.77 -0.27
C ALA A 58 10.76 11.61 -0.81
N VAL A 59 10.47 12.79 -1.33
CA VAL A 59 11.44 13.76 -1.86
C VAL A 59 10.99 15.17 -1.51
N ASP A 60 11.91 16.12 -1.56
CA ASP A 60 11.55 17.53 -1.51
C ASP A 60 10.78 17.93 -2.78
N CYS A 61 9.70 18.67 -2.60
CA CYS A 61 8.87 19.18 -3.68
C CYS A 61 8.49 20.65 -3.43
N PRO A 62 9.39 21.60 -3.70
CA PRO A 62 9.16 23.03 -3.41
C PRO A 62 7.94 23.60 -4.12
N SER A 63 7.63 23.14 -5.34
CA SER A 63 6.44 23.58 -6.09
C SER A 63 5.11 23.22 -5.43
N LEU A 64 5.11 22.25 -4.51
CA LEU A 64 3.95 21.83 -3.73
C LEU A 64 4.12 22.12 -2.23
N GLY A 65 5.17 22.87 -1.83
CA GLY A 65 5.47 23.17 -0.44
C GLY A 65 5.78 21.93 0.41
N ARG A 66 6.29 20.85 -0.19
CA ARG A 66 6.56 19.59 0.52
C ARG A 66 8.05 19.39 0.78
N VAL A 67 8.36 18.98 2.01
CA VAL A 67 9.71 18.64 2.47
C VAL A 67 9.77 17.13 2.73
N LYS A 68 10.84 16.50 2.27
CA LYS A 68 11.10 15.07 2.48
C LYS A 68 10.96 14.69 3.96
N GLY A 69 10.27 13.56 4.22
CA GLY A 69 10.07 13.02 5.56
C GLY A 69 8.96 13.69 6.37
N GLN A 70 8.28 14.70 5.81
CA GLN A 70 7.15 15.34 6.47
C GLN A 70 5.82 14.75 5.98
N TRP A 71 4.84 14.71 6.88
CA TRP A 71 3.48 14.27 6.60
C TRP A 71 2.64 15.42 6.05
N TYR A 72 1.83 15.12 5.05
CA TYR A 72 0.89 16.04 4.42
C TYR A 72 -0.43 15.32 4.20
N LYS A 73 -1.52 16.07 4.08
CA LYS A 73 -2.77 15.54 3.53
C LYS A 73 -2.50 14.94 2.16
N ALA A 74 -2.99 13.75 1.90
CA ALA A 74 -2.65 12.96 0.72
C ALA A 74 -3.36 13.46 -0.56
N VAL A 75 -3.13 14.72 -0.91
CA VAL A 75 -3.57 15.28 -2.20
C VAL A 75 -2.53 14.87 -3.27
N PRO A 76 -2.91 14.21 -4.38
CA PRO A 76 -1.95 13.82 -5.40
C PRO A 76 -1.22 15.03 -6.03
N PRO A 77 0.01 14.83 -6.58
CA PRO A 77 0.74 13.56 -6.70
C PRO A 77 1.33 13.07 -5.38
N LEU A 78 1.36 11.74 -5.16
CA LEU A 78 1.82 11.14 -3.90
C LEU A 78 3.29 10.66 -3.91
N VAL A 79 3.98 10.74 -5.05
CA VAL A 79 5.34 10.17 -5.20
C VAL A 79 6.39 11.27 -5.37
N ARG A 80 6.42 11.91 -6.51
CA ARG A 80 7.29 13.06 -6.83
C ARG A 80 6.46 14.19 -7.42
N CYS A 81 7.06 15.37 -7.53
CA CYS A 81 6.35 16.61 -7.90
C CYS A 81 5.55 16.53 -9.23
N HIS A 82 5.99 15.68 -10.14
CA HIS A 82 5.46 15.62 -11.51
C HIS A 82 4.88 14.25 -11.87
N THR A 83 4.63 13.39 -10.88
CA THR A 83 3.98 12.11 -11.12
C THR A 83 2.46 12.28 -11.23
N GLY A 84 1.80 11.27 -11.78
CA GLY A 84 0.35 11.26 -11.94
C GLY A 84 -0.39 10.57 -10.81
N LEU A 85 -1.63 10.17 -11.10
CA LEU A 85 -2.46 9.39 -10.20
C LEU A 85 -1.89 7.98 -10.05
N THR A 86 -1.90 7.45 -8.83
CA THR A 86 -1.39 6.14 -8.45
C THR A 86 -2.49 5.33 -7.73
N PRO A 87 -2.45 3.99 -7.73
CA PRO A 87 -3.44 3.22 -6.97
C PRO A 87 -3.41 3.51 -5.46
N ALA A 88 -2.30 4.01 -4.92
CA ALA A 88 -2.19 4.40 -3.51
C ALA A 88 -3.15 5.53 -3.12
N ASP A 89 -3.58 6.39 -4.06
CA ASP A 89 -4.56 7.45 -3.82
C ASP A 89 -5.91 6.87 -3.36
N TYR A 90 -6.48 5.99 -4.17
CA TYR A 90 -7.79 5.40 -3.88
C TYR A 90 -7.72 4.25 -2.90
N PHE A 91 -6.55 3.68 -2.69
CA PHE A 91 -6.30 2.80 -1.55
C PHE A 91 -6.53 3.53 -0.23
N GLY A 92 -5.85 4.63 0.00
CA GLY A 92 -5.96 5.37 1.26
C GLY A 92 -7.32 6.03 1.45
N ARG A 93 -7.92 6.59 0.39
CA ARG A 93 -9.29 7.15 0.42
C ARG A 93 -10.31 6.10 0.84
N THR A 94 -10.27 4.91 0.24
CA THR A 94 -11.19 3.83 0.55
C THR A 94 -11.00 3.31 1.98
N LEU A 95 -9.75 3.21 2.45
CA LEU A 95 -9.48 2.80 3.83
C LEU A 95 -10.07 3.79 4.84
N VAL A 96 -9.83 5.10 4.70
CA VAL A 96 -10.37 6.09 5.66
C VAL A 96 -11.89 6.24 5.57
N GLU A 97 -12.49 5.91 4.44
CA GLU A 97 -13.95 5.87 4.29
C GLU A 97 -14.58 4.70 5.05
N ARG A 98 -13.87 3.56 5.11
CA ARG A 98 -14.42 2.31 5.67
C ARG A 98 -13.88 1.93 7.04
N LEU A 99 -12.79 2.55 7.50
CA LEU A 99 -12.24 2.35 8.83
C LEU A 99 -12.88 3.30 9.85
N PRO A 100 -12.93 2.90 11.14
CA PRO A 100 -13.42 3.77 12.22
C PRO A 100 -12.78 5.16 12.21
N ASP A 101 -13.52 6.18 12.66
CA ASP A 101 -13.10 7.58 12.56
C ASP A 101 -11.83 7.94 13.36
N ASN A 102 -11.47 7.14 14.34
CA ASN A 102 -10.20 7.28 15.08
C ASN A 102 -8.98 6.74 14.30
N ILE A 103 -9.16 6.01 13.21
CA ILE A 103 -8.07 5.46 12.42
C ILE A 103 -7.61 6.48 11.38
N LYS A 104 -6.32 6.79 11.39
CA LYS A 104 -5.63 7.53 10.33
C LYS A 104 -4.93 6.54 9.38
N VAL A 105 -4.80 6.91 8.13
CA VAL A 105 -4.08 6.14 7.12
C VAL A 105 -2.98 6.98 6.53
N GLY A 106 -1.76 6.46 6.53
CA GLY A 106 -0.60 7.09 5.90
C GLY A 106 -0.01 6.22 4.80
N VAL A 107 0.44 6.84 3.71
CA VAL A 107 1.19 6.15 2.66
C VAL A 107 2.57 6.77 2.50
N ILE A 108 3.57 5.92 2.25
CA ILE A 108 4.93 6.31 1.86
C ILE A 108 5.20 5.63 0.53
N ASN A 109 5.27 6.40 -0.54
CA ASN A 109 5.41 5.82 -1.88
C ASN A 109 6.79 6.17 -2.47
N VAL A 110 7.59 5.13 -2.71
CA VAL A 110 8.87 5.19 -3.40
C VAL A 110 8.80 4.27 -4.60
N ALA A 111 8.59 4.83 -5.77
CA ALA A 111 8.48 4.10 -7.02
C ALA A 111 9.28 4.78 -8.13
N VAL A 112 9.79 3.97 -9.07
CA VAL A 112 10.65 4.43 -10.18
C VAL A 112 10.13 3.84 -11.48
N GLY A 113 9.60 4.68 -12.36
CA GLY A 113 9.09 4.24 -13.67
C GLY A 113 10.12 3.42 -14.43
N GLY A 114 9.66 2.33 -15.08
CA GLY A 114 10.49 1.45 -15.90
C GLY A 114 11.52 0.60 -15.16
N CYS A 115 11.60 0.66 -13.84
CA CYS A 115 12.57 -0.14 -13.10
C CYS A 115 12.20 -1.62 -13.05
N ARG A 116 13.21 -2.46 -12.94
CA ARG A 116 13.09 -3.85 -12.53
C ARG A 116 13.05 -3.94 -11.00
N ILE A 117 12.59 -5.07 -10.46
CA ILE A 117 12.54 -5.30 -9.00
C ILE A 117 13.93 -5.23 -8.35
N GLU A 118 14.96 -5.54 -9.10
CA GLU A 118 16.37 -5.48 -8.69
C GLU A 118 16.79 -4.07 -8.20
N LEU A 119 16.07 -3.02 -8.60
CA LEU A 119 16.31 -1.65 -8.09
C LEU A 119 16.03 -1.52 -6.59
N PHE A 120 15.22 -2.41 -6.02
CA PHE A 120 14.91 -2.47 -4.60
C PHE A 120 15.70 -3.55 -3.86
N ASP A 121 16.67 -4.20 -4.51
CA ASP A 121 17.62 -5.10 -3.85
C ASP A 121 18.71 -4.27 -3.19
N GLU A 122 18.73 -4.24 -1.84
CA GLU A 122 19.65 -3.38 -1.07
C GLU A 122 21.13 -3.61 -1.42
N GLU A 123 21.51 -4.86 -1.62
CA GLU A 123 22.90 -5.26 -1.86
C GLU A 123 23.36 -4.94 -3.29
N ASN A 124 22.44 -5.05 -4.27
CA ASN A 124 22.78 -4.96 -5.69
C ASN A 124 22.27 -3.66 -6.36
N CYS A 125 21.59 -2.79 -5.62
CA CYS A 125 20.95 -1.59 -6.15
C CYS A 125 21.92 -0.69 -6.92
N GLU A 126 23.11 -0.42 -6.38
CA GLU A 126 24.07 0.50 -6.99
C GLU A 126 24.63 -0.04 -8.30
N GLU A 127 25.00 -1.33 -8.34
CA GLU A 127 25.45 -2.00 -9.55
C GLU A 127 24.34 -2.05 -10.61
N HIS A 128 23.11 -2.38 -10.16
CA HIS A 128 21.95 -2.39 -11.03
C HIS A 128 21.71 -1.00 -11.66
N ILE A 129 21.74 0.09 -10.87
CA ILE A 129 21.59 1.45 -11.38
C ILE A 129 22.71 1.81 -12.37
N ALA A 130 23.94 1.43 -12.10
CA ALA A 130 25.07 1.73 -12.98
C ALA A 130 24.87 1.19 -14.39
N SER A 131 24.19 0.07 -14.53
CA SER A 131 23.86 -0.57 -15.82
C SER A 131 22.64 0.01 -16.54
N GLN A 132 21.86 0.89 -15.88
CA GLN A 132 20.60 1.40 -16.41
C GLN A 132 20.79 2.60 -17.37
N PRO A 133 19.79 2.89 -18.23
CA PRO A 133 19.78 4.08 -19.05
C PRO A 133 19.82 5.37 -18.24
N GLU A 134 20.35 6.45 -18.81
CA GLU A 134 20.51 7.73 -18.11
C GLU A 134 19.20 8.32 -17.55
N TRP A 135 18.09 8.13 -18.23
CA TRP A 135 16.80 8.62 -17.73
C TRP A 135 16.40 7.92 -16.42
N LEU A 136 16.68 6.60 -16.27
CA LEU A 136 16.39 5.87 -15.03
C LEU A 136 17.38 6.28 -13.93
N LYS A 137 18.68 6.43 -14.25
CA LYS A 137 19.68 6.95 -13.34
C LYS A 137 19.28 8.33 -12.81
N ASN A 138 18.81 9.21 -13.70
CA ASN A 138 18.34 10.54 -13.30
C ASN A 138 17.13 10.49 -12.39
N THR A 139 16.21 9.57 -12.61
CA THR A 139 15.06 9.34 -11.71
C THR A 139 15.53 8.81 -10.35
N ALA A 140 16.44 7.85 -10.33
CA ALA A 140 16.97 7.27 -9.10
C ALA A 140 17.73 8.30 -8.22
N LYS A 141 18.32 9.34 -8.82
CA LYS A 141 18.95 10.46 -8.08
C LYS A 141 18.00 11.14 -7.09
N ALA A 142 16.70 11.21 -7.40
CA ALA A 142 15.70 11.74 -6.47
C ALA A 142 15.66 10.98 -5.14
N TYR A 143 16.07 9.72 -5.16
CA TYR A 143 16.15 8.82 -4.01
C TYR A 143 17.59 8.55 -3.57
N SER A 144 18.52 9.47 -3.87
CA SER A 144 19.96 9.34 -3.57
C SER A 144 20.55 8.05 -4.14
N ASN A 145 20.13 7.66 -5.34
CA ASN A 145 20.49 6.42 -6.06
C ASN A 145 20.20 5.11 -5.30
N ASN A 146 19.35 5.15 -4.28
CA ASN A 146 18.92 3.93 -3.58
C ASN A 146 17.48 4.05 -3.10
N PRO A 147 16.50 3.70 -3.94
CA PRO A 147 15.08 3.73 -3.58
C PRO A 147 14.73 2.84 -2.39
N TYR A 148 15.36 1.68 -2.24
CA TYR A 148 15.15 0.82 -1.07
C TYR A 148 15.55 1.53 0.22
N ARG A 149 16.76 2.08 0.27
CA ARG A 149 17.26 2.83 1.44
C ARG A 149 16.36 4.02 1.77
N ARG A 150 15.90 4.76 0.74
CA ARG A 150 14.95 5.86 0.91
C ARG A 150 13.66 5.39 1.58
N LEU A 151 13.06 4.30 1.09
CA LEU A 151 11.84 3.76 1.66
C LEU A 151 12.05 3.33 3.12
N LYS A 152 13.15 2.64 3.40
CA LYS A 152 13.55 2.21 4.75
C LYS A 152 13.72 3.40 5.71
N GLU A 153 14.47 4.43 5.33
CA GLU A 153 14.69 5.63 6.14
C GLU A 153 13.37 6.32 6.51
N LEU A 154 12.49 6.50 5.54
CA LEU A 154 11.17 7.11 5.78
C LEU A 154 10.27 6.22 6.64
N ALA A 155 10.34 4.90 6.46
CA ALA A 155 9.58 3.96 7.27
C ALA A 155 10.03 3.98 8.74
N VAL A 156 11.33 4.08 9.01
CA VAL A 156 11.87 4.23 10.38
C VAL A 156 11.37 5.54 11.03
N GLU A 157 11.35 6.65 10.29
CA GLU A 157 10.77 7.91 10.80
C GLU A 157 9.26 7.78 11.05
N ALA A 158 8.54 7.11 10.16
CA ALA A 158 7.11 6.90 10.28
C ALA A 158 6.73 6.01 11.47
N GLN A 159 7.55 5.00 11.80
CA GLN A 159 7.34 4.15 12.97
C GLN A 159 7.41 4.90 14.30
N LYS A 160 7.96 6.11 14.34
CA LYS A 160 7.95 6.95 15.55
C LYS A 160 6.56 7.46 15.91
N VAL A 161 5.66 7.55 14.92
CA VAL A 161 4.34 8.16 15.08
C VAL A 161 3.17 7.23 14.75
N GLY A 162 3.40 6.10 14.09
CA GLY A 162 2.34 5.17 13.69
C GLY A 162 2.86 3.75 13.45
N VAL A 163 1.98 2.84 13.05
CA VAL A 163 2.26 1.42 12.89
C VAL A 163 2.22 1.04 11.41
N ILE A 164 3.28 0.40 10.90
CA ILE A 164 3.29 -0.14 9.54
C ILE A 164 2.35 -1.35 9.49
N LYS A 165 1.35 -1.30 8.61
CA LYS A 165 0.24 -2.25 8.52
C LYS A 165 0.16 -2.99 7.19
N GLY A 166 1.08 -2.74 6.27
CA GLY A 166 1.13 -3.45 4.99
C GLY A 166 2.08 -2.82 4.00
N ILE A 167 2.38 -3.58 2.96
CA ILE A 167 3.21 -3.15 1.84
C ILE A 167 2.42 -3.33 0.54
N LEU A 168 2.38 -2.29 -0.29
CA LEU A 168 1.79 -2.30 -1.62
C LEU A 168 2.92 -2.38 -2.66
N LEU A 169 2.86 -3.39 -3.50
CA LEU A 169 3.77 -3.56 -4.62
C LEU A 169 3.00 -3.47 -5.94
N HIS A 170 3.47 -2.64 -6.86
CA HIS A 170 3.01 -2.70 -8.25
C HIS A 170 4.22 -2.64 -9.18
N GLN A 171 4.68 -3.82 -9.57
CA GLN A 171 5.87 -4.00 -10.39
C GLN A 171 5.77 -5.35 -11.12
N GLY A 172 6.30 -5.44 -12.31
CA GLY A 172 6.32 -6.69 -13.08
C GLY A 172 6.61 -6.46 -14.56
N GLU A 173 6.16 -5.34 -15.11
CA GLU A 173 6.26 -5.07 -16.56
C GLU A 173 7.71 -5.16 -17.06
N SER A 174 8.66 -4.58 -16.32
CA SER A 174 10.09 -4.64 -16.65
C SER A 174 10.75 -5.99 -16.35
N ASN A 175 10.05 -6.86 -15.62
CA ASN A 175 10.48 -8.24 -15.35
C ASN A 175 9.63 -9.28 -16.10
N THR A 176 8.87 -8.89 -17.13
CA THR A 176 8.02 -9.82 -17.89
C THR A 176 8.80 -11.05 -18.35
N GLY A 177 8.30 -12.24 -18.01
CA GLY A 177 8.94 -13.52 -18.31
C GLY A 177 10.02 -13.98 -17.32
N ASP A 178 10.34 -13.18 -16.31
CA ASP A 178 11.32 -13.52 -15.27
C ASP A 178 10.71 -14.45 -14.22
N LYS A 179 10.90 -15.74 -14.36
CA LYS A 179 10.38 -16.76 -13.46
C LYS A 179 10.93 -16.67 -12.03
N GLU A 180 12.08 -16.00 -11.84
CA GLU A 180 12.70 -15.77 -10.53
C GLU A 180 12.13 -14.52 -9.82
N TRP A 181 11.26 -13.77 -10.50
CA TRP A 181 10.66 -12.54 -9.93
C TRP A 181 10.01 -12.77 -8.56
N PRO A 182 9.25 -13.84 -8.27
CA PRO A 182 8.67 -14.06 -6.94
C PRO A 182 9.73 -14.19 -5.85
N GLN A 183 10.87 -14.83 -6.15
CA GLN A 183 11.97 -14.96 -5.18
C GLN A 183 12.72 -13.63 -4.98
N LYS A 184 12.84 -12.82 -6.01
CA LYS A 184 13.40 -11.47 -5.92
C LYS A 184 12.52 -10.56 -5.06
N VAL A 185 11.21 -10.59 -5.28
CA VAL A 185 10.23 -9.88 -4.44
C VAL A 185 10.29 -10.36 -3.01
N LYS A 186 10.37 -11.68 -2.78
CA LYS A 186 10.50 -12.25 -1.44
C LYS A 186 11.70 -11.66 -0.71
N ARG A 187 12.85 -11.60 -1.36
CA ARG A 187 14.07 -11.02 -0.78
C ARG A 187 13.89 -9.55 -0.37
N VAL A 188 13.30 -8.72 -1.25
CA VAL A 188 12.98 -7.32 -0.95
C VAL A 188 12.03 -7.21 0.24
N TYR A 189 10.99 -8.02 0.28
CA TYR A 189 10.00 -8.04 1.35
C TYR A 189 10.62 -8.47 2.69
N GLU A 190 11.38 -9.58 2.71
CA GLU A 190 12.05 -10.08 3.91
C GLU A 190 13.10 -9.09 4.44
N ASN A 191 13.82 -8.40 3.54
CA ASN A 191 14.74 -7.33 3.93
C ASN A 191 14.00 -6.18 4.62
N LEU A 192 12.86 -5.72 4.07
CA LEU A 192 12.05 -4.67 4.71
C LEU A 192 11.54 -5.12 6.09
N LEU A 193 11.06 -6.37 6.22
CA LEU A 193 10.61 -6.89 7.50
C LEU A 193 11.75 -6.92 8.54
N ARG A 194 12.91 -7.43 8.14
CA ARG A 194 14.10 -7.48 8.99
C ARG A 194 14.56 -6.09 9.43
N ASP A 195 14.74 -5.19 8.46
CA ASP A 195 15.31 -3.87 8.69
C ASP A 195 14.41 -2.94 9.49
N LEU A 196 13.10 -3.18 9.44
CA LEU A 196 12.09 -2.41 10.17
C LEU A 196 11.57 -3.14 11.43
N ASN A 197 12.14 -4.31 11.74
CA ASN A 197 11.72 -5.17 12.87
C ASN A 197 10.21 -5.48 12.83
N LEU A 198 9.72 -5.90 11.67
CA LEU A 198 8.31 -6.21 11.42
C LEU A 198 8.07 -7.71 11.34
N GLN A 199 6.83 -8.12 11.62
CA GLN A 199 6.40 -9.52 11.48
C GLN A 199 5.53 -9.67 10.23
N ALA A 200 5.81 -10.67 9.40
CA ALA A 200 5.08 -10.92 8.15
C ALA A 200 3.56 -11.03 8.34
N LYS A 201 3.11 -11.65 9.45
CA LYS A 201 1.68 -11.81 9.78
C LYS A 201 0.95 -10.48 9.99
N ASP A 202 1.66 -9.43 10.43
CA ASP A 202 1.10 -8.12 10.77
C ASP A 202 1.23 -7.13 9.59
N VAL A 203 2.09 -7.45 8.61
CA VAL A 203 2.42 -6.57 7.47
C VAL A 203 2.32 -7.34 6.15
N PRO A 204 1.10 -7.67 5.69
CA PRO A 204 0.91 -8.38 4.44
C PRO A 204 1.45 -7.60 3.24
N LEU A 205 1.91 -8.35 2.22
CA LEU A 205 2.30 -7.81 0.93
C LEU A 205 1.10 -7.88 -0.03
N LEU A 206 0.67 -6.73 -0.54
CA LEU A 206 -0.37 -6.64 -1.56
C LEU A 206 0.29 -6.33 -2.91
N ALA A 207 0.26 -7.27 -3.84
CA ALA A 207 0.90 -7.15 -5.15
C ALA A 207 -0.14 -7.05 -6.26
N GLY A 208 -0.16 -5.95 -7.01
CA GLY A 208 -1.08 -5.76 -8.13
C GLY A 208 -0.63 -6.49 -9.38
N GLU A 209 -1.58 -7.06 -10.10
CA GLU A 209 -1.37 -7.51 -11.47
C GLU A 209 -1.08 -6.32 -12.38
N VAL A 210 -0.21 -6.51 -13.37
CA VAL A 210 -0.02 -5.56 -14.48
C VAL A 210 -1.27 -5.52 -15.35
N VAL A 211 -1.33 -4.61 -16.31
CA VAL A 211 -2.50 -4.49 -17.21
C VAL A 211 -2.90 -5.86 -17.76
N HIS A 212 -4.15 -6.23 -17.52
CA HIS A 212 -4.66 -7.57 -17.78
C HIS A 212 -4.92 -7.82 -19.28
N ALA A 213 -4.95 -9.10 -19.67
CA ALA A 213 -5.17 -9.52 -21.06
C ALA A 213 -6.52 -9.03 -21.63
N ASP A 214 -7.56 -8.91 -20.79
CA ASP A 214 -8.87 -8.39 -21.21
C ASP A 214 -8.84 -6.90 -21.61
N GLN A 215 -7.75 -6.20 -21.28
CA GLN A 215 -7.44 -4.82 -21.67
C GLN A 215 -6.28 -4.76 -22.68
N ASN A 216 -5.97 -5.85 -23.35
CA ASN A 216 -4.85 -6.00 -24.29
C ASN A 216 -3.47 -5.66 -23.67
N GLY A 217 -3.28 -5.94 -22.37
CA GLY A 217 -2.06 -5.63 -21.65
C GLY A 217 -0.80 -6.18 -22.33
N ARG A 218 0.19 -5.31 -22.63
CA ARG A 218 1.46 -5.70 -23.26
C ARG A 218 2.25 -6.72 -22.46
N CYS A 219 2.15 -6.63 -21.15
CA CYS A 219 2.86 -7.47 -20.20
C CYS A 219 1.94 -8.47 -19.51
N ALA A 220 0.75 -8.73 -20.06
CA ALA A 220 -0.28 -9.54 -19.42
C ALA A 220 0.18 -10.95 -19.03
N SER A 221 1.14 -11.55 -19.78
CA SER A 221 1.74 -12.83 -19.41
C SER A 221 2.50 -12.81 -18.08
N MET A 222 2.91 -11.63 -17.61
CA MET A 222 3.55 -11.49 -16.30
C MET A 222 2.58 -11.80 -15.15
N ASN A 223 1.27 -11.67 -15.35
CA ASN A 223 0.28 -11.97 -14.34
C ASN A 223 0.28 -13.46 -13.94
N GLU A 224 0.65 -14.38 -14.85
CA GLU A 224 0.85 -15.78 -14.49
C GLU A 224 1.96 -15.95 -13.44
N ILE A 225 3.05 -15.19 -13.58
CA ILE A 225 4.17 -15.19 -12.63
C ILE A 225 3.78 -14.49 -11.32
N ILE A 226 3.13 -13.31 -11.41
CA ILE A 226 2.66 -12.56 -10.24
C ILE A 226 1.72 -13.42 -9.40
N ASN A 227 0.84 -14.19 -10.03
CA ASN A 227 -0.11 -15.07 -9.34
C ASN A 227 0.55 -16.25 -8.61
N THR A 228 1.83 -16.54 -8.84
CA THR A 228 2.58 -17.52 -8.03
C THR A 228 3.20 -16.91 -6.76
N LEU A 229 3.15 -15.60 -6.58
CA LEU A 229 3.78 -14.92 -5.44
C LEU A 229 3.35 -15.45 -4.07
N PRO A 230 2.07 -15.82 -3.82
CA PRO A 230 1.64 -16.40 -2.54
C PRO A 230 2.30 -17.74 -2.21
N GLN A 231 2.80 -18.48 -3.22
CA GLN A 231 3.56 -19.72 -2.99
C GLN A 231 4.97 -19.43 -2.43
N ALA A 232 5.57 -18.29 -2.80
CA ALA A 232 6.86 -17.86 -2.28
C ALA A 232 6.75 -17.08 -0.96
N ILE A 233 5.67 -16.30 -0.78
CA ILE A 233 5.40 -15.46 0.38
C ILE A 233 3.96 -15.75 0.86
N PRO A 234 3.76 -16.58 1.90
CA PRO A 234 2.41 -16.96 2.35
C PRO A 234 1.53 -15.78 2.82
N THR A 235 2.14 -14.65 3.17
CA THR A 235 1.44 -13.42 3.56
C THR A 235 1.31 -12.42 2.41
N ALA A 236 1.58 -12.84 1.18
CA ALA A 236 1.33 -12.05 -0.01
C ALA A 236 -0.06 -12.36 -0.60
N TYR A 237 -0.69 -11.32 -1.13
CA TYR A 237 -1.99 -11.39 -1.79
C TYR A 237 -1.92 -10.66 -3.12
N VAL A 238 -2.40 -11.30 -4.18
CA VAL A 238 -2.45 -10.69 -5.51
C VAL A 238 -3.75 -9.89 -5.66
N ILE A 239 -3.63 -8.69 -6.22
CA ILE A 239 -4.75 -7.79 -6.49
C ILE A 239 -5.04 -7.84 -7.98
N PRO A 240 -6.19 -8.38 -8.40
CA PRO A 240 -6.49 -8.57 -9.80
C PRO A 240 -6.72 -7.24 -10.53
N SER A 241 -6.22 -7.15 -11.76
CA SER A 241 -6.37 -5.97 -12.63
C SER A 241 -7.43 -6.13 -13.73
N SER A 242 -8.02 -7.32 -13.88
CA SER A 242 -9.09 -7.57 -14.87
C SER A 242 -10.19 -6.51 -14.79
N GLY A 243 -10.59 -5.93 -15.94
CA GLY A 243 -11.59 -4.86 -16.01
C GLY A 243 -11.14 -3.50 -15.45
N CYS A 244 -9.85 -3.31 -15.14
CA CYS A 244 -9.27 -1.99 -14.89
C CYS A 244 -8.82 -1.40 -16.23
N PRO A 245 -9.44 -0.29 -16.72
CA PRO A 245 -9.15 0.24 -18.04
C PRO A 245 -7.68 0.61 -18.23
N ALA A 246 -7.11 0.19 -19.36
CA ALA A 246 -5.76 0.53 -19.78
C ALA A 246 -5.72 1.84 -20.56
N ALA A 247 -4.59 2.53 -20.53
CA ALA A 247 -4.25 3.62 -21.42
C ALA A 247 -3.96 3.12 -22.85
N GLU A 248 -3.83 4.03 -23.81
CA GLU A 248 -3.59 3.70 -25.22
C GLU A 248 -2.32 2.88 -25.46
N ASP A 249 -1.33 2.99 -24.56
CA ASP A 249 -0.08 2.23 -24.66
C ASP A 249 -0.23 0.75 -24.21
N ASN A 250 -1.38 0.37 -23.66
CA ASN A 250 -1.66 -0.96 -23.11
C ASN A 250 -0.63 -1.44 -22.05
N LEU A 251 0.09 -0.51 -21.45
CA LEU A 251 1.10 -0.74 -20.42
C LEU A 251 0.71 -0.10 -19.08
N HIS A 252 0.10 1.08 -19.16
CA HIS A 252 -0.34 1.83 -18.00
C HIS A 252 -1.86 1.79 -17.87
N PHE A 253 -2.35 2.03 -16.67
CA PHE A 253 -3.79 2.19 -16.44
C PHE A 253 -4.23 3.63 -16.70
N THR A 254 -5.49 3.80 -17.12
CA THR A 254 -6.13 5.12 -17.11
C THR A 254 -6.35 5.60 -15.67
N ALA A 255 -6.75 6.86 -15.48
CA ALA A 255 -7.14 7.37 -14.16
C ALA A 255 -8.25 6.52 -13.52
N GLU A 256 -9.25 6.09 -14.30
CA GLU A 256 -10.28 5.16 -13.83
C GLU A 256 -9.70 3.80 -13.44
N GLY A 257 -8.76 3.28 -14.22
CA GLY A 257 -8.05 2.02 -13.92
C GLY A 257 -7.32 2.08 -12.58
N TYR A 258 -6.58 3.17 -12.30
CA TYR A 258 -5.91 3.36 -11.02
C TYR A 258 -6.89 3.50 -9.86
N ARG A 259 -8.02 4.20 -10.04
CA ARG A 259 -9.06 4.30 -9.01
C ARG A 259 -9.61 2.93 -8.66
N LYS A 260 -10.01 2.14 -9.68
CA LYS A 260 -10.50 0.77 -9.46
C LYS A 260 -9.47 -0.11 -8.78
N LEU A 261 -8.24 -0.06 -9.24
CA LEU A 261 -7.16 -0.87 -8.68
C LEU A 261 -6.88 -0.47 -7.22
N GLY A 262 -6.85 0.83 -6.91
CA GLY A 262 -6.67 1.35 -5.55
C GLY A 262 -7.77 0.87 -4.60
N VAL A 263 -9.02 0.92 -5.04
CA VAL A 263 -10.17 0.37 -4.28
C VAL A 263 -9.95 -1.11 -3.98
N ARG A 264 -9.52 -1.91 -4.97
CA ARG A 264 -9.27 -3.34 -4.81
C ARG A 264 -8.15 -3.64 -3.80
N TYR A 265 -7.05 -2.88 -3.84
CA TYR A 265 -6.01 -2.99 -2.80
C TYR A 265 -6.59 -2.74 -1.41
N ALA A 266 -7.42 -1.70 -1.27
CA ALA A 266 -8.04 -1.36 0.01
C ALA A 266 -9.04 -2.43 0.50
N GLU A 267 -9.88 -2.94 -0.39
CA GLU A 267 -10.85 -4.00 -0.05
C GLU A 267 -10.14 -5.27 0.43
N LYS A 268 -9.05 -5.69 -0.26
CA LYS A 268 -8.25 -6.81 0.23
C LYS A 268 -7.67 -6.50 1.62
N ARG A 269 -7.13 -5.30 1.84
CA ARG A 269 -6.58 -4.95 3.16
C ARG A 269 -7.64 -4.93 4.26
N LEU A 270 -8.82 -4.41 3.99
CA LEU A 270 -9.95 -4.42 4.92
C LEU A 270 -10.34 -5.84 5.34
N LEU A 271 -10.46 -6.76 4.38
CA LEU A 271 -10.72 -8.18 4.67
C LEU A 271 -9.66 -8.83 5.57
N LEU A 272 -8.39 -8.42 5.42
CA LEU A 272 -7.32 -8.91 6.27
C LEU A 272 -7.38 -8.29 7.68
N LEU A 273 -7.70 -6.99 7.76
CA LEU A 273 -7.89 -6.29 9.03
C LEU A 273 -9.03 -6.88 9.86
N GLU A 274 -10.14 -7.28 9.25
CA GLU A 274 -11.27 -7.94 9.95
C GLU A 274 -10.85 -9.22 10.67
N LYS A 275 -9.80 -9.89 10.18
CA LYS A 275 -9.25 -11.12 10.79
C LYS A 275 -8.22 -10.84 11.89
N GLU A 276 -7.76 -9.60 12.04
CA GLU A 276 -6.79 -9.21 13.07
C GLU A 276 -7.50 -9.01 14.43
N PRO A 277 -6.98 -9.59 15.54
CA PRO A 277 -7.64 -9.56 16.85
C PRO A 277 -7.94 -8.17 17.41
N ASN A 278 -7.25 -7.13 16.93
CA ASN A 278 -7.37 -5.75 17.41
C ASN A 278 -7.54 -4.74 16.27
N SER A 279 -8.23 -5.11 15.20
CA SER A 279 -8.40 -4.27 14.02
C SER A 279 -9.24 -3.00 14.25
N GLY A 280 -9.97 -2.94 15.36
CA GLY A 280 -11.01 -1.92 15.59
C GLY A 280 -12.26 -2.13 14.74
N ILE A 281 -12.25 -3.06 13.77
CA ILE A 281 -13.40 -3.44 12.96
C ILE A 281 -14.15 -4.52 13.73
N THR A 282 -15.16 -4.14 14.49
CA THR A 282 -16.06 -5.10 15.14
C THR A 282 -17.31 -5.24 14.30
N THR A 283 -17.61 -6.46 13.85
CA THR A 283 -18.85 -6.78 13.18
C THR A 283 -19.67 -7.76 14.01
N GLU A 284 -20.99 -7.61 14.01
CA GLU A 284 -21.92 -8.53 14.66
C GLU A 284 -22.79 -9.19 13.59
N PRO A 285 -23.27 -10.46 13.79
CA PRO A 285 -24.27 -11.04 12.92
C PRO A 285 -25.49 -10.12 12.82
N ALA A 286 -25.99 -9.90 11.62
CA ALA A 286 -27.19 -9.09 11.45
C ALA A 286 -28.36 -9.70 12.22
N SER A 287 -29.17 -8.87 12.89
CA SER A 287 -30.34 -9.33 13.69
C SER A 287 -31.40 -10.05 12.85
N THR A 288 -31.34 -9.91 11.53
CA THR A 288 -32.22 -10.54 10.56
C THR A 288 -31.67 -11.87 10.01
N ASN A 289 -30.51 -12.33 10.48
CA ASN A 289 -29.94 -13.60 10.02
C ASN A 289 -30.84 -14.78 10.41
N ILE A 290 -30.86 -15.77 9.52
CA ILE A 290 -31.45 -17.06 9.83
C ILE A 290 -30.64 -17.71 10.97
N PRO A 291 -31.27 -18.29 12.00
CA PRO A 291 -30.55 -18.92 13.10
C PRO A 291 -29.50 -19.93 12.60
N GLY A 292 -28.28 -19.81 13.10
CA GLY A 292 -27.13 -20.63 12.72
C GLY A 292 -26.29 -20.08 11.58
N TYR A 293 -26.61 -18.91 11.05
CA TYR A 293 -25.80 -18.24 10.03
C TYR A 293 -25.15 -16.97 10.57
N ASP A 294 -23.82 -16.86 10.40
CA ASP A 294 -23.02 -15.71 10.85
C ASP A 294 -23.08 -14.51 9.92
N TYR A 295 -23.51 -14.68 8.68
CA TYR A 295 -23.55 -13.64 7.65
C TYR A 295 -24.95 -13.44 7.09
N PRO A 296 -25.28 -12.19 6.65
CA PRO A 296 -24.46 -10.98 6.70
C PRO A 296 -24.13 -10.54 8.14
N ARG A 297 -22.97 -9.87 8.28
CA ARG A 297 -22.59 -9.18 9.52
C ARG A 297 -22.71 -7.68 9.32
N VAL A 298 -22.90 -6.94 10.40
CA VAL A 298 -23.04 -5.48 10.36
C VAL A 298 -21.97 -4.87 11.27
N ASP A 299 -21.27 -3.83 10.80
CA ASP A 299 -20.35 -3.07 11.63
C ASP A 299 -21.08 -1.95 12.40
N LYS A 300 -20.33 -1.22 13.25
CA LYS A 300 -20.89 -0.14 14.07
C LYS A 300 -21.45 1.03 13.26
N GLU A 301 -20.96 1.20 12.02
CA GLU A 301 -21.40 2.21 11.08
C GLU A 301 -22.62 1.76 10.24
N GLY A 302 -23.14 0.54 10.51
CA GLY A 302 -24.29 -0.01 9.82
C GLY A 302 -23.99 -0.59 8.43
N ARG A 303 -22.71 -0.84 8.10
CA ARG A 303 -22.32 -1.44 6.83
C ARG A 303 -22.47 -2.95 6.89
N ALA A 304 -23.07 -3.56 5.86
CA ALA A 304 -23.28 -4.99 5.77
C ALA A 304 -22.08 -5.69 5.11
N HIS A 305 -21.61 -6.74 5.75
CA HIS A 305 -20.54 -7.62 5.28
C HIS A 305 -21.16 -8.97 4.88
N PHE A 306 -20.89 -9.41 3.65
CA PHE A 306 -21.41 -10.67 3.11
C PHE A 306 -20.29 -11.68 2.90
N ARG A 307 -20.57 -12.96 3.11
CA ARG A 307 -19.65 -14.05 2.83
C ARG A 307 -20.40 -15.21 2.19
N PHE A 308 -19.87 -15.73 1.08
CA PHE A 308 -20.43 -16.88 0.37
C PHE A 308 -19.36 -17.91 0.07
N TYR A 309 -19.67 -19.17 0.25
CA TYR A 309 -18.83 -20.27 -0.17
C TYR A 309 -19.13 -20.62 -1.62
N ALA A 310 -18.27 -20.23 -2.54
CA ALA A 310 -18.43 -20.47 -3.97
C ALA A 310 -17.06 -20.76 -4.64
N PRO A 311 -16.40 -21.89 -4.29
CA PRO A 311 -15.01 -22.14 -4.69
C PRO A 311 -14.83 -22.26 -6.21
N GLN A 312 -15.89 -22.62 -6.95
CA GLN A 312 -15.88 -22.78 -8.41
C GLN A 312 -16.29 -21.50 -9.16
N ALA A 313 -16.72 -20.45 -8.46
CA ALA A 313 -17.14 -19.21 -9.11
C ALA A 313 -15.95 -18.39 -9.58
N ASN A 314 -15.96 -17.99 -10.85
CA ASN A 314 -14.98 -17.06 -11.41
C ASN A 314 -15.30 -15.61 -11.04
N ARG A 315 -16.57 -15.32 -10.78
CA ARG A 315 -17.07 -14.01 -10.35
C ARG A 315 -18.30 -14.19 -9.47
N LEU A 316 -18.39 -13.42 -8.40
CA LEU A 316 -19.55 -13.34 -7.54
C LEU A 316 -19.93 -11.88 -7.33
N GLN A 317 -21.24 -11.60 -7.36
CA GLN A 317 -21.77 -10.26 -7.07
C GLN A 317 -22.90 -10.35 -6.07
N VAL A 318 -23.00 -9.35 -5.19
CA VAL A 318 -24.19 -9.12 -4.37
C VAL A 318 -25.02 -8.02 -5.04
N ASP A 319 -26.30 -8.29 -5.27
CA ASP A 319 -27.25 -7.28 -5.70
C ASP A 319 -27.99 -6.73 -4.47
N CYS A 320 -27.74 -5.46 -4.16
CA CYS A 320 -28.44 -4.76 -3.10
C CYS A 320 -29.36 -3.69 -3.72
N CYS A 321 -30.64 -3.99 -3.78
CA CYS A 321 -31.66 -3.05 -4.30
C CYS A 321 -31.38 -2.55 -5.73
N GLY A 322 -30.95 -3.45 -6.62
CA GLY A 322 -30.67 -3.14 -8.03
C GLY A 322 -29.25 -2.60 -8.28
N LYS A 323 -28.44 -2.40 -7.25
CA LYS A 323 -27.02 -2.08 -7.39
C LYS A 323 -26.17 -3.30 -7.11
N LYS A 324 -25.32 -3.66 -8.07
CA LYS A 324 -24.45 -4.83 -8.00
C LYS A 324 -23.07 -4.45 -7.48
N TYR A 325 -22.57 -5.24 -6.53
CA TYR A 325 -21.24 -5.09 -5.94
C TYR A 325 -20.46 -6.38 -6.19
N ASP A 326 -19.25 -6.25 -6.71
CA ASP A 326 -18.35 -7.39 -6.90
C ASP A 326 -17.86 -7.91 -5.54
N MET A 327 -17.86 -9.22 -5.40
CA MET A 327 -17.30 -9.89 -4.23
C MET A 327 -15.90 -10.41 -4.52
N TRP A 328 -15.08 -10.43 -3.49
CA TRP A 328 -13.71 -10.93 -3.54
C TRP A 328 -13.69 -12.41 -3.18
N LYS A 329 -12.87 -13.18 -3.91
CA LYS A 329 -12.60 -14.57 -3.56
C LYS A 329 -11.51 -14.59 -2.50
N ASP A 330 -11.81 -15.19 -1.34
CA ASP A 330 -10.79 -15.55 -0.36
C ASP A 330 -9.90 -16.64 -0.98
N ALA A 331 -8.57 -16.56 -0.72
CA ALA A 331 -7.65 -17.59 -1.15
C ALA A 331 -7.86 -18.89 -0.36
#